data_ccef01ef5972824f0db8d2e155e5ad9c
#
_entry.id   ccef01ef5972824f0db8d2e155e5ad9c
#
_cell.length_a   1.000
_cell.length_b   1.000
_cell.length_c   1.000
_cell.angle_alpha   90.00
_cell.angle_beta   90.00
_cell.angle_gamma   90.00
#
_symmetry.space_group_name_H-M   'P 1'
#
loop_
_entity.id
_entity.type
_entity.pdbx_description
1 polymer ?
#
loop_
_entity_poly.entity_id
_entity_poly.type
_entity_poly.pdbx_seq_one_letter_code
_entity_poly.pdbx_strand_id
1 'polypeptide(L)'
;MKFIVIGITDTPHPFFPPEVMDTIRRGHLFSGGRRHHELVADLLPEGAVWIDITVPVEAVIDTYRQRSHEGTIIVFASGDPLFFGFANTLRRLLPEAELQLFPAFNSLQLLAHRLVLPYHDLRVVSLTGRPWPEFDRALIERAPKIGVLTDREHTPATIARRMLDYGYDDYTMHVGEHLGHPTLERITTLSLAAASTREFTLPNCLLLCAGSGSATAFLPSSSHPSPTSLATPPSSRPFGLPDASFALLDGREKMITKMPIRLLTLQALDLPRRRVLWDIGFCTGSVSIEARLLFPHLRVVAFEIRPECEALIHENARRHGAPGIEVRMGDFCSLCCDTVAAQAPIPSPDAIFIGGHGGKLKEIMTQATAALRPGGVIVMNSVTSPVVDRLTDHRPGSHQLFDEACAELGLRQEPPLRIQLGDYNPIEILKATKPVK
;
A
#
# COMPACT_ATOMS: atom_id res chain seq x y z
N MET A 1 -0.58 -34.92 2.37
CA MET A 1 0.16 -34.49 3.59
C MET A 1 -0.84 -33.93 4.59
N LYS A 2 -0.60 -34.19 5.89
CA LYS A 2 -1.43 -33.64 6.96
C LYS A 2 -0.60 -32.77 7.89
N PHE A 3 -1.11 -31.59 8.20
CA PHE A 3 -0.50 -30.65 9.15
C PHE A 3 -1.47 -30.32 10.28
N ILE A 4 -0.92 -30.20 11.47
CA ILE A 4 -1.61 -29.59 12.62
C ILE A 4 -0.83 -28.32 12.95
N VAL A 5 -1.45 -27.15 12.79
CA VAL A 5 -0.78 -25.87 13.07
C VAL A 5 -1.30 -25.32 14.37
N ILE A 6 -0.41 -25.20 15.34
CA ILE A 6 -0.71 -24.76 16.71
C ILE A 6 -0.18 -23.34 16.90
N GLY A 7 -1.08 -22.42 17.20
CA GLY A 7 -0.76 -21.05 17.56
C GLY A 7 -0.16 -20.98 18.96
N ILE A 8 0.91 -20.19 19.13
CA ILE A 8 1.52 -19.94 20.43
C ILE A 8 1.77 -18.43 20.63
N THR A 9 1.72 -18.03 21.89
CA THR A 9 2.14 -16.68 22.32
C THR A 9 3.61 -16.72 22.78
N ASP A 10 4.19 -15.57 23.08
CA ASP A 10 5.59 -15.45 23.56
C ASP A 10 5.73 -15.75 25.07
N THR A 11 4.81 -16.55 25.61
CA THR A 11 4.78 -16.93 27.01
C THR A 11 5.67 -18.14 27.24
N PRO A 12 6.68 -18.08 28.11
CA PRO A 12 7.38 -19.28 28.60
C PRO A 12 6.35 -20.23 29.21
N HIS A 13 6.47 -21.52 28.91
CA HIS A 13 5.50 -22.54 29.31
C HIS A 13 4.07 -22.26 28.84
N PRO A 14 3.83 -22.28 27.51
CA PRO A 14 2.52 -21.99 26.94
C PRO A 14 1.48 -23.00 27.45
N PHE A 15 0.32 -22.50 27.87
CA PHE A 15 -0.81 -23.33 28.22
C PHE A 15 -1.55 -23.79 26.98
N PHE A 16 -1.75 -25.10 26.87
CA PHE A 16 -2.55 -25.67 25.78
C PHE A 16 -3.77 -26.41 26.33
N PRO A 17 -4.91 -26.40 25.62
CA PRO A 17 -6.03 -27.26 25.90
C PRO A 17 -5.61 -28.74 25.90
N PRO A 18 -6.29 -29.64 26.69
CA PRO A 18 -5.96 -31.05 26.76
C PRO A 18 -5.81 -31.73 25.39
N GLU A 19 -6.69 -31.44 24.45
CA GLU A 19 -6.65 -31.97 23.07
C GLU A 19 -5.34 -31.60 22.34
N VAL A 20 -4.87 -30.37 22.49
CA VAL A 20 -3.62 -29.91 21.90
C VAL A 20 -2.43 -30.58 22.57
N MET A 21 -2.44 -30.71 23.90
CA MET A 21 -1.41 -31.42 24.64
C MET A 21 -1.32 -32.90 24.25
N ASP A 22 -2.47 -33.56 24.04
CA ASP A 22 -2.49 -34.94 23.58
C ASP A 22 -1.95 -35.08 22.17
N THR A 23 -2.23 -34.09 21.31
CA THR A 23 -1.67 -34.00 19.95
C THR A 23 -0.14 -33.87 20.00
N ILE A 24 0.40 -32.99 20.84
CA ILE A 24 1.84 -32.81 21.02
C ILE A 24 2.49 -34.12 21.56
N ARG A 25 1.93 -34.72 22.59
CA ARG A 25 2.47 -35.96 23.19
C ARG A 25 2.53 -37.16 22.24
N ARG A 26 1.59 -37.23 21.27
CA ARG A 26 1.53 -38.29 20.26
C ARG A 26 2.29 -37.95 18.98
N GLY A 27 2.77 -36.70 18.86
CA GLY A 27 3.50 -36.23 17.70
C GLY A 27 4.91 -36.83 17.63
N HIS A 28 5.43 -36.92 16.41
CA HIS A 28 6.82 -37.31 16.17
C HIS A 28 7.56 -36.22 15.39
N LEU A 29 6.89 -35.61 14.40
CA LEU A 29 7.48 -34.64 13.49
C LEU A 29 6.94 -33.25 13.80
N PHE A 30 7.84 -32.36 14.20
CA PHE A 30 7.52 -31.00 14.63
C PHE A 30 8.23 -29.97 13.75
N SER A 31 7.66 -28.76 13.67
CA SER A 31 8.30 -27.66 12.97
C SER A 31 7.94 -26.31 13.60
N GLY A 32 8.81 -25.33 13.41
CA GLY A 32 8.61 -23.97 13.89
C GLY A 32 9.88 -23.14 13.69
N GLY A 33 9.82 -21.85 13.98
CA GLY A 33 11.03 -21.03 14.09
C GLY A 33 11.79 -21.37 15.38
N ARG A 34 13.07 -20.97 15.45
CA ARG A 34 13.95 -21.21 16.61
C ARG A 34 13.31 -20.81 17.94
N ARG A 35 12.69 -19.63 18.02
CA ARG A 35 11.99 -19.16 19.21
C ARG A 35 10.83 -20.09 19.60
N HIS A 36 10.08 -20.60 18.64
CA HIS A 36 9.00 -21.55 18.91
C HIS A 36 9.54 -22.84 19.53
N HIS A 37 10.67 -23.35 19.01
CA HIS A 37 11.34 -24.51 19.57
C HIS A 37 11.72 -24.30 21.04
N GLU A 38 12.37 -23.17 21.34
CA GLU A 38 12.77 -22.80 22.71
C GLU A 38 11.56 -22.77 23.69
N LEU A 39 10.39 -22.29 23.22
CA LEU A 39 9.18 -22.20 24.05
C LEU A 39 8.49 -23.54 24.32
N VAL A 40 8.64 -24.54 23.44
CA VAL A 40 7.91 -25.82 23.55
C VAL A 40 8.83 -27.02 23.79
N ALA A 41 10.13 -26.84 23.90
CA ALA A 41 11.11 -27.89 24.00
C ALA A 41 10.78 -28.90 25.11
N ASP A 42 10.41 -28.43 26.30
CA ASP A 42 10.05 -29.23 27.44
C ASP A 42 8.71 -30.01 27.31
N LEU A 43 7.92 -29.69 26.30
CA LEU A 43 6.63 -30.30 26.01
C LEU A 43 6.72 -31.40 24.96
N LEU A 44 7.83 -31.44 24.19
CA LEU A 44 8.02 -32.40 23.12
C LEU A 44 8.31 -33.80 23.67
N PRO A 45 7.75 -34.88 23.07
CA PRO A 45 8.01 -36.24 23.48
C PRO A 45 9.47 -36.64 23.19
N GLU A 46 9.95 -37.67 23.91
CA GLU A 46 11.26 -38.27 23.63
C GLU A 46 11.33 -38.81 22.20
N GLY A 47 12.43 -38.48 21.49
CA GLY A 47 12.61 -38.85 20.08
C GLY A 47 11.87 -37.95 19.10
N ALA A 48 11.31 -36.81 19.53
CA ALA A 48 10.73 -35.84 18.65
C ALA A 48 11.76 -35.28 17.62
N VAL A 49 11.35 -35.17 16.38
CA VAL A 49 12.17 -34.59 15.31
C VAL A 49 11.69 -33.19 15.03
N TRP A 50 12.62 -32.25 15.02
CA TRP A 50 12.32 -30.83 14.74
C TRP A 50 12.82 -30.39 13.37
N ILE A 51 11.98 -29.65 12.62
CA ILE A 51 12.30 -29.00 11.36
C ILE A 51 12.22 -27.48 11.57
N ASP A 52 13.36 -26.80 11.42
CA ASP A 52 13.40 -25.35 11.53
C ASP A 52 12.75 -24.66 10.34
N ILE A 53 11.88 -23.70 10.61
CA ILE A 53 11.36 -22.78 9.58
C ILE A 53 12.40 -21.69 9.35
N THR A 54 13.05 -21.74 8.19
CA THR A 54 14.08 -20.81 7.76
C THR A 54 13.70 -20.11 6.45
N VAL A 55 14.51 -19.13 6.04
CA VAL A 55 14.39 -18.47 4.74
C VAL A 55 15.53 -18.95 3.85
N PRO A 56 15.27 -19.33 2.58
CA PRO A 56 13.97 -19.29 1.88
C PRO A 56 13.02 -20.41 2.31
N VAL A 57 11.72 -20.09 2.41
CA VAL A 57 10.69 -21.02 2.90
C VAL A 57 10.48 -22.24 1.99
N GLU A 58 10.84 -22.12 0.73
CA GLU A 58 10.74 -23.18 -0.28
C GLU A 58 11.54 -24.42 0.14
N ALA A 59 12.73 -24.25 0.73
CA ALA A 59 13.56 -25.36 1.24
C ALA A 59 12.86 -26.12 2.40
N VAL A 60 12.12 -25.39 3.23
CA VAL A 60 11.32 -26.01 4.32
C VAL A 60 10.17 -26.84 3.72
N ILE A 61 9.50 -26.30 2.70
CA ILE A 61 8.41 -27.01 2.00
C ILE A 61 8.93 -28.29 1.33
N ASP A 62 10.11 -28.27 0.74
CA ASP A 62 10.73 -29.48 0.16
C ASP A 62 11.06 -30.51 1.23
N THR A 63 11.55 -30.07 2.39
CA THR A 63 11.73 -30.95 3.56
C THR A 63 10.42 -31.58 4.01
N TYR A 64 9.32 -30.84 4.07
CA TYR A 64 8.00 -31.37 4.40
C TYR A 64 7.53 -32.42 3.39
N ARG A 65 7.74 -32.19 2.07
CA ARG A 65 7.41 -33.18 1.02
C ARG A 65 8.21 -34.47 1.20
N GLN A 66 9.51 -34.36 1.44
CA GLN A 66 10.39 -35.53 1.65
C GLN A 66 9.98 -36.34 2.87
N ARG A 67 9.56 -35.69 3.96
CA ARG A 67 9.26 -36.35 5.23
C ARG A 67 7.76 -36.61 5.46
N SER A 68 6.90 -36.31 4.51
CA SER A 68 5.44 -36.47 4.63
C SER A 68 4.99 -37.92 4.88
N HIS A 69 5.81 -38.89 4.51
CA HIS A 69 5.56 -40.32 4.73
C HIS A 69 5.75 -40.75 6.21
N GLU A 70 6.42 -39.93 7.02
CA GLU A 70 6.65 -40.19 8.44
C GLU A 70 5.44 -39.87 9.34
N GLY A 71 4.40 -39.21 8.78
CA GLY A 71 3.15 -38.92 9.48
C GLY A 71 2.70 -37.46 9.39
N THR A 72 1.93 -37.06 10.40
CA THR A 72 1.42 -35.71 10.53
C THR A 72 2.52 -34.76 11.02
N ILE A 73 2.67 -33.60 10.37
CA ILE A 73 3.62 -32.57 10.76
C ILE A 73 2.91 -31.57 11.67
N ILE A 74 3.40 -31.43 12.89
CA ILE A 74 2.89 -30.46 13.88
C ILE A 74 3.71 -29.18 13.78
N VAL A 75 3.08 -28.06 13.42
CA VAL A 75 3.75 -26.80 13.19
C VAL A 75 3.35 -25.79 14.25
N PHE A 76 4.33 -25.18 14.92
CA PHE A 76 4.09 -24.07 15.84
C PHE A 76 4.22 -22.74 15.11
N ALA A 77 3.22 -21.88 15.28
CA ALA A 77 3.15 -20.57 14.66
C ALA A 77 2.81 -19.48 15.68
N SER A 78 3.31 -18.27 15.51
CA SER A 78 2.97 -17.14 16.40
C SER A 78 1.50 -16.76 16.29
N GLY A 79 0.79 -16.72 17.41
CA GLY A 79 -0.60 -16.25 17.50
C GLY A 79 -1.58 -17.12 16.70
N ASP A 80 -2.40 -16.47 15.88
CA ASP A 80 -3.36 -17.15 15.01
C ASP A 80 -2.69 -17.59 13.69
N PRO A 81 -2.68 -18.91 13.37
CA PRO A 81 -2.05 -19.44 12.15
C PRO A 81 -2.57 -18.86 10.84
N LEU A 82 -3.79 -18.33 10.80
CA LEU A 82 -4.39 -17.69 9.61
C LEU A 82 -4.21 -16.17 9.59
N PHE A 83 -3.91 -15.56 10.72
CA PHE A 83 -3.73 -14.11 10.79
C PHE A 83 -2.31 -13.70 10.36
N PHE A 84 -2.09 -13.58 9.06
CA PHE A 84 -0.77 -13.41 8.43
C PHE A 84 0.25 -14.52 8.80
N GLY A 85 -0.23 -15.61 9.37
CA GLY A 85 0.56 -16.70 9.90
C GLY A 85 0.97 -17.75 8.86
N PHE A 86 1.75 -18.71 9.29
CA PHE A 86 2.40 -19.71 8.43
C PHE A 86 1.41 -20.67 7.75
N ALA A 87 0.20 -20.85 8.28
CA ALA A 87 -0.84 -21.65 7.64
C ALA A 87 -1.23 -21.10 6.24
N ASN A 88 -1.17 -19.77 6.04
CA ASN A 88 -1.40 -19.19 4.72
C ASN A 88 -0.30 -19.55 3.72
N THR A 89 0.93 -19.70 4.18
CA THR A 89 2.06 -20.16 3.36
C THR A 89 1.87 -21.63 2.99
N LEU A 90 1.48 -22.47 3.93
CA LEU A 90 1.17 -23.88 3.65
C LEU A 90 0.04 -24.01 2.62
N ARG A 91 -1.08 -23.30 2.79
CA ARG A 91 -2.19 -23.31 1.83
C ARG A 91 -1.79 -22.87 0.41
N ARG A 92 -0.86 -21.92 0.31
CA ARG A 92 -0.38 -21.42 -0.98
C ARG A 92 0.58 -22.37 -1.68
N LEU A 93 1.51 -22.99 -0.93
CA LEU A 93 2.60 -23.81 -1.48
C LEU A 93 2.27 -25.31 -1.49
N LEU A 94 1.28 -25.72 -0.70
CA LEU A 94 0.80 -27.12 -0.57
C LEU A 94 -0.74 -27.11 -0.57
N PRO A 95 -1.39 -26.73 -1.68
CA PRO A 95 -2.84 -26.58 -1.74
C PRO A 95 -3.61 -27.89 -1.50
N GLU A 96 -2.96 -29.04 -1.70
CA GLU A 96 -3.49 -30.39 -1.48
C GLU A 96 -3.35 -30.88 -0.02
N ALA A 97 -2.69 -30.11 0.86
CA ALA A 97 -2.47 -30.50 2.23
C ALA A 97 -3.74 -30.34 3.09
N GLU A 98 -4.02 -31.32 3.94
CA GLU A 98 -5.02 -31.24 4.99
C GLU A 98 -4.46 -30.43 6.16
N LEU A 99 -5.16 -29.39 6.58
CA LEU A 99 -4.77 -28.51 7.68
C LEU A 99 -5.78 -28.56 8.82
N GLN A 100 -5.32 -28.88 10.01
CA GLN A 100 -6.06 -28.67 11.26
C GLN A 100 -5.40 -27.53 12.04
N LEU A 101 -6.18 -26.59 12.56
CA LEU A 101 -5.65 -25.36 13.15
C LEU A 101 -6.14 -25.19 14.59
N PHE A 102 -5.21 -24.85 15.49
CA PHE A 102 -5.48 -24.45 16.87
C PHE A 102 -4.96 -23.03 17.07
N PRO A 103 -5.82 -22.00 17.00
CA PRO A 103 -5.38 -20.61 17.11
C PRO A 103 -5.06 -20.21 18.54
N ALA A 104 -4.12 -19.25 18.68
CA ALA A 104 -3.94 -18.45 19.88
C ALA A 104 -4.23 -16.98 19.56
N PHE A 105 -4.32 -16.11 20.57
CA PHE A 105 -4.43 -14.67 20.34
C PHE A 105 -3.21 -14.15 19.57
N ASN A 106 -3.47 -13.40 18.50
CA ASN A 106 -2.40 -12.70 17.82
C ASN A 106 -1.93 -11.47 18.62
N SER A 107 -0.79 -10.90 18.24
CA SER A 107 -0.18 -9.79 18.99
C SER A 107 -1.06 -8.54 19.04
N LEU A 108 -1.83 -8.24 18.00
CA LEU A 108 -2.74 -7.09 17.99
C LEU A 108 -3.93 -7.29 18.93
N GLN A 109 -4.45 -8.51 19.03
CA GLN A 109 -5.49 -8.85 20.01
C GLN A 109 -4.96 -8.72 21.44
N LEU A 110 -3.74 -9.26 21.70
CA LEU A 110 -3.11 -9.12 23.01
C LEU A 110 -2.92 -7.65 23.40
N LEU A 111 -2.42 -6.82 22.47
CA LEU A 111 -2.24 -5.39 22.71
C LEU A 111 -3.58 -4.68 22.99
N ALA A 112 -4.60 -4.98 22.20
CA ALA A 112 -5.94 -4.43 22.38
C ALA A 112 -6.53 -4.81 23.75
N HIS A 113 -6.36 -6.08 24.20
CA HIS A 113 -6.80 -6.53 25.51
C HIS A 113 -6.05 -5.82 26.64
N ARG A 114 -4.75 -5.61 26.53
CA ARG A 114 -3.97 -4.86 27.54
C ARG A 114 -4.40 -3.41 27.65
N LEU A 115 -4.84 -2.81 26.53
CA LEU A 115 -5.36 -1.44 26.47
C LEU A 115 -6.86 -1.36 26.79
N VAL A 116 -7.55 -2.50 26.95
CA VAL A 116 -9.01 -2.59 27.06
C VAL A 116 -9.70 -1.84 25.90
N LEU A 117 -9.17 -2.01 24.69
CA LEU A 117 -9.59 -1.32 23.48
C LEU A 117 -10.41 -2.26 22.57
N PRO A 118 -11.66 -1.91 22.22
CA PRO A 118 -12.41 -2.63 21.18
C PRO A 118 -11.67 -2.61 19.84
N TYR A 119 -11.59 -3.78 19.17
CA TYR A 119 -10.81 -3.94 17.93
C TYR A 119 -11.61 -4.53 16.76
N HIS A 120 -12.95 -4.58 16.85
CA HIS A 120 -13.82 -5.06 15.78
C HIS A 120 -13.77 -4.18 14.52
N ASP A 121 -13.43 -2.90 14.67
CA ASP A 121 -13.28 -1.88 13.62
C ASP A 121 -11.81 -1.62 13.24
N LEU A 122 -10.90 -2.48 13.67
CA LEU A 122 -9.47 -2.34 13.44
C LEU A 122 -9.11 -2.61 11.97
N ARG A 123 -8.54 -1.62 11.29
CA ARG A 123 -7.90 -1.83 10.00
C ARG A 123 -6.54 -2.47 10.22
N VAL A 124 -6.43 -3.74 9.89
CA VAL A 124 -5.17 -4.49 10.09
C VAL A 124 -4.26 -4.37 8.88
N VAL A 125 -2.99 -4.06 9.14
CA VAL A 125 -1.92 -3.99 8.13
C VAL A 125 -0.73 -4.80 8.62
N SER A 126 -0.19 -5.66 7.77
CA SER A 126 1.08 -6.32 8.04
C SER A 126 2.17 -5.70 7.18
N LEU A 127 3.18 -5.13 7.83
CA LEU A 127 4.41 -4.66 7.19
C LEU A 127 5.54 -5.69 7.32
N THR A 128 5.31 -6.83 7.97
CA THR A 128 6.32 -7.90 8.11
C THR A 128 6.71 -8.45 6.75
N GLY A 129 7.89 -8.07 6.24
CA GLY A 129 8.39 -8.42 4.92
C GLY A 129 7.48 -7.91 3.77
N ARG A 130 6.74 -6.84 3.98
CA ARG A 130 5.80 -6.26 3.01
C ARG A 130 6.03 -4.76 2.85
N PRO A 131 5.82 -4.22 1.64
CA PRO A 131 5.96 -2.79 1.38
C PRO A 131 4.80 -1.97 1.94
N TRP A 132 4.94 -0.65 1.93
CA TRP A 132 4.02 0.34 2.48
C TRP A 132 2.59 0.46 1.89
N PRO A 133 2.26 0.04 0.64
CA PRO A 133 1.01 0.44 -0.03
C PRO A 133 -0.27 0.23 0.78
N GLU A 134 -0.41 -0.88 1.53
CA GLU A 134 -1.61 -1.12 2.35
C GLU A 134 -1.64 -0.21 3.59
N PHE A 135 -0.50 0.14 4.16
CA PHE A 135 -0.40 1.10 5.24
C PHE A 135 -0.73 2.51 4.75
N ASP A 136 -0.15 2.92 3.64
CA ASP A 136 -0.43 4.22 3.00
C ASP A 136 -1.91 4.35 2.65
N ARG A 137 -2.52 3.27 2.17
CA ARG A 137 -3.95 3.21 1.89
C ARG A 137 -4.77 3.45 3.17
N ALA A 138 -4.45 2.78 4.27
CA ALA A 138 -5.14 2.98 5.53
C ALA A 138 -5.03 4.42 6.05
N LEU A 139 -3.87 5.07 5.85
CA LEU A 139 -3.67 6.48 6.17
C LEU A 139 -4.52 7.40 5.29
N ILE A 140 -4.50 7.20 3.96
CA ILE A 140 -5.28 8.01 3.02
C ILE A 140 -6.78 7.88 3.31
N GLU A 141 -7.27 6.68 3.60
CA GLU A 141 -8.64 6.37 3.99
C GLU A 141 -9.01 6.92 5.39
N ARG A 142 -8.04 7.48 6.12
CA ARG A 142 -8.23 8.01 7.49
C ARG A 142 -8.86 6.97 8.42
N ALA A 143 -8.37 5.72 8.35
CA ALA A 143 -8.88 4.66 9.22
C ALA A 143 -8.76 5.07 10.70
N PRO A 144 -9.85 5.03 11.49
CA PRO A 144 -9.84 5.52 12.87
C PRO A 144 -8.95 4.69 13.78
N LYS A 145 -8.77 3.40 13.47
CA LYS A 145 -7.86 2.49 14.17
C LYS A 145 -7.08 1.66 13.16
N ILE A 146 -5.75 1.64 13.29
CA ILE A 146 -4.87 0.84 12.43
C ILE A 146 -4.01 -0.05 13.33
N GLY A 147 -4.11 -1.37 13.15
CA GLY A 147 -3.22 -2.34 13.78
C GLY A 147 -2.11 -2.74 12.83
N VAL A 148 -0.86 -2.64 13.27
CA VAL A 148 0.29 -2.90 12.41
C VAL A 148 1.18 -3.98 12.99
N LEU A 149 1.42 -5.02 12.17
CA LEU A 149 2.48 -5.98 12.39
C LEU A 149 3.78 -5.44 11.79
N THR A 150 4.81 -5.33 12.60
CA THR A 150 6.09 -4.70 12.31
C THR A 150 7.18 -5.70 11.92
N ASP A 151 8.32 -5.19 11.47
CA ASP A 151 9.56 -5.93 11.28
C ASP A 151 10.79 -5.06 11.62
N ARG A 152 11.99 -5.47 11.18
CA ARG A 152 13.23 -4.74 11.46
C ARG A 152 13.37 -3.44 10.68
N GLU A 153 12.72 -3.31 9.53
CA GLU A 153 12.73 -2.11 8.68
C GLU A 153 11.55 -1.20 9.02
N HIS A 154 10.37 -1.81 9.18
CA HIS A 154 9.12 -1.13 9.51
C HIS A 154 8.93 -1.12 11.03
N THR A 155 9.81 -0.39 11.73
CA THR A 155 9.75 -0.20 13.18
C THR A 155 8.69 0.82 13.56
N PRO A 156 8.23 0.86 14.82
CA PRO A 156 7.31 1.92 15.28
C PRO A 156 7.85 3.32 14.98
N ALA A 157 9.17 3.53 15.09
CA ALA A 157 9.81 4.82 14.79
C ALA A 157 9.77 5.18 13.30
N THR A 158 10.03 4.24 12.40
CA THR A 158 9.96 4.49 10.95
C THR A 158 8.52 4.72 10.49
N ILE A 159 7.56 4.01 11.09
CA ILE A 159 6.12 4.23 10.86
C ILE A 159 5.72 5.64 11.31
N ALA A 160 6.13 6.05 12.52
CA ALA A 160 5.82 7.38 13.04
C ALA A 160 6.41 8.50 12.15
N ARG A 161 7.68 8.37 11.73
CA ARG A 161 8.30 9.33 10.80
C ARG A 161 7.53 9.43 9.49
N ARG A 162 7.18 8.30 8.88
CA ARG A 162 6.38 8.30 7.66
C ARG A 162 5.05 9.01 7.83
N MET A 163 4.35 8.78 8.93
CA MET A 163 3.08 9.46 9.21
C MET A 163 3.26 10.97 9.34
N LEU A 164 4.28 11.42 10.10
CA LEU A 164 4.59 12.83 10.27
C LEU A 164 5.00 13.50 8.95
N ASP A 165 5.80 12.84 8.13
CA ASP A 165 6.24 13.33 6.82
C ASP A 165 5.07 13.66 5.89
N TYR A 166 3.96 12.94 6.02
CA TYR A 166 2.75 13.15 5.23
C TYR A 166 1.62 13.85 5.99
N GLY A 167 1.90 14.44 7.17
CA GLY A 167 0.94 15.24 7.94
C GLY A 167 -0.19 14.44 8.60
N TYR A 168 0.07 13.19 8.95
CA TYR A 168 -0.85 12.34 9.72
C TYR A 168 -0.48 12.37 11.20
N ASP A 169 -0.47 13.53 11.82
CA ASP A 169 -0.01 13.78 13.20
C ASP A 169 -1.10 13.60 14.26
N ASP A 170 -2.33 13.41 13.85
CA ASP A 170 -3.54 13.27 14.67
C ASP A 170 -3.79 11.86 15.24
N TYR A 171 -2.78 10.99 15.22
CA TYR A 171 -2.85 9.64 15.79
C TYR A 171 -2.03 9.49 17.06
N THR A 172 -2.59 8.75 18.03
CA THR A 172 -1.85 8.22 19.17
C THR A 172 -1.33 6.83 18.84
N MET A 173 -0.07 6.56 19.16
CA MET A 173 0.59 5.27 18.95
C MET A 173 0.68 4.49 20.25
N HIS A 174 0.18 3.25 20.25
CA HIS A 174 0.34 2.28 21.32
C HIS A 174 1.24 1.16 20.82
N VAL A 175 2.38 0.94 21.46
CA VAL A 175 3.35 -0.10 21.08
C VAL A 175 3.36 -1.18 22.13
N GLY A 176 3.18 -2.43 21.71
CA GLY A 176 3.36 -3.61 22.53
C GLY A 176 4.64 -4.34 22.16
N GLU A 177 5.55 -4.48 23.10
CA GLU A 177 6.83 -5.19 22.99
C GLU A 177 6.76 -6.48 23.80
N HIS A 178 7.24 -7.61 23.25
CA HIS A 178 7.28 -8.93 23.91
C HIS A 178 5.96 -9.34 24.57
N LEU A 179 4.83 -9.10 23.90
CA LEU A 179 3.50 -9.37 24.46
C LEU A 179 3.33 -10.85 24.85
N GLY A 180 2.90 -11.07 26.09
CA GLY A 180 2.77 -12.38 26.71
C GLY A 180 4.02 -12.83 27.50
N HIS A 181 5.14 -12.15 27.38
CA HIS A 181 6.35 -12.51 28.16
C HIS A 181 6.24 -11.99 29.60
N PRO A 182 6.46 -12.83 30.62
CA PRO A 182 6.17 -12.48 32.03
C PRO A 182 6.99 -11.31 32.59
N THR A 183 8.17 -11.04 32.05
CA THR A 183 9.09 -10.01 32.56
C THR A 183 9.51 -8.98 31.51
N LEU A 184 9.37 -9.28 30.20
CA LEU A 184 9.79 -8.40 29.12
C LEU A 184 8.62 -7.67 28.47
N GLU A 185 7.38 -8.06 28.74
CA GLU A 185 6.20 -7.39 28.21
C GLU A 185 6.22 -5.91 28.58
N ARG A 186 6.11 -5.06 27.56
CA ARG A 186 6.09 -3.61 27.74
C ARG A 186 5.05 -2.99 26.81
N ILE A 187 4.22 -2.13 27.38
CA ILE A 187 3.23 -1.37 26.60
C ILE A 187 3.52 0.11 26.78
N THR A 188 3.65 0.81 25.67
CA THR A 188 3.94 2.24 25.66
C THR A 188 2.93 2.98 24.80
N THR A 189 2.33 4.02 25.36
CA THR A 189 1.45 4.96 24.64
C THR A 189 2.15 6.28 24.49
N LEU A 190 2.24 6.81 23.27
CA LEU A 190 2.97 8.04 22.98
C LEU A 190 2.45 8.73 21.72
N SER A 191 2.83 10.01 21.55
CA SER A 191 2.61 10.75 20.31
C SER A 191 3.53 10.24 19.21
N LEU A 192 3.18 10.48 17.95
CA LEU A 192 4.04 10.13 16.81
C LEU A 192 5.40 10.84 16.87
N ALA A 193 5.44 12.09 17.32
CA ALA A 193 6.70 12.84 17.49
C ALA A 193 7.62 12.13 18.48
N ALA A 194 7.11 11.67 19.62
CA ALA A 194 7.90 10.92 20.60
C ALA A 194 8.31 9.52 20.09
N ALA A 195 7.44 8.88 19.32
CA ALA A 195 7.71 7.57 18.72
C ALA A 195 8.81 7.63 17.65
N SER A 196 8.86 8.70 16.86
CA SER A 196 9.78 8.85 15.73
C SER A 196 11.27 8.84 16.10
N THR A 197 11.60 9.15 17.35
CA THR A 197 12.96 9.24 17.88
C THR A 197 13.32 8.12 18.85
N ARG A 198 12.36 7.24 19.18
CA ARG A 198 12.53 6.19 20.17
C ARG A 198 12.88 4.85 19.54
N GLU A 199 13.73 4.07 20.20
CA GLU A 199 13.99 2.68 19.86
C GLU A 199 12.99 1.75 20.58
N PHE A 200 12.63 0.66 19.90
CA PHE A 200 11.72 -0.36 20.41
C PHE A 200 12.33 -1.73 20.19
N THR A 201 12.11 -2.62 21.16
CA THR A 201 12.62 -3.99 21.10
C THR A 201 11.69 -4.90 20.27
N LEU A 202 12.26 -5.92 19.65
CA LEU A 202 11.52 -6.94 18.91
C LEU A 202 11.34 -8.20 19.78
N PRO A 203 10.22 -8.93 19.62
CA PRO A 203 9.10 -8.66 18.71
C PRO A 203 8.18 -7.55 19.23
N ASN A 204 7.64 -6.75 18.32
CA ASN A 204 6.66 -5.73 18.68
C ASN A 204 5.53 -5.64 17.64
N CYS A 205 4.45 -5.00 18.02
CA CYS A 205 3.37 -4.57 17.16
C CYS A 205 2.80 -3.25 17.67
N LEU A 206 1.96 -2.58 16.90
CA LEU A 206 1.38 -1.32 17.32
C LEU A 206 -0.09 -1.16 16.93
N LEU A 207 -0.80 -0.34 17.71
CA LEU A 207 -2.10 0.20 17.38
C LEU A 207 -1.98 1.72 17.23
N LEU A 208 -2.55 2.25 16.16
CA LEU A 208 -2.70 3.68 15.89
C LEU A 208 -4.17 4.02 16.06
N CYS A 209 -4.47 4.98 16.92
CA CYS A 209 -5.83 5.46 17.15
C CYS A 209 -5.91 6.92 16.76
N ALA A 210 -6.76 7.26 15.78
CA ALA A 210 -7.09 8.64 15.47
C ALA A 210 -7.89 9.20 16.63
N GLY A 211 -7.55 10.38 17.11
CA GLY A 211 -8.29 10.92 18.22
C GLY A 211 -7.95 12.36 18.52
N SER A 212 -8.94 13.05 19.02
CA SER A 212 -8.83 14.33 19.69
C SER A 212 -7.72 14.28 20.75
N GLY A 213 -6.69 15.06 20.58
CA GLY A 213 -5.47 15.18 21.37
C GLY A 213 -5.58 15.24 22.89
N SER A 214 -6.07 14.18 23.53
CA SER A 214 -5.96 14.00 24.98
C SER A 214 -5.81 12.53 25.31
N ALA A 215 -4.63 12.15 25.77
CA ALA A 215 -4.27 10.81 26.25
C ALA A 215 -5.06 10.38 27.52
N THR A 216 -6.05 11.14 27.96
CA THR A 216 -6.80 10.92 29.21
C THR A 216 -8.28 10.57 29.03
N ALA A 217 -8.77 10.39 27.80
CA ALA A 217 -10.20 10.19 27.53
C ALA A 217 -10.66 8.72 27.39
N PHE A 218 -9.92 7.74 27.91
CA PHE A 218 -10.33 6.32 27.90
C PHE A 218 -10.82 5.80 29.26
N LEU A 219 -11.40 6.67 30.11
CA LEU A 219 -12.26 6.19 31.19
C LEU A 219 -13.68 6.07 30.65
N PRO A 220 -14.40 4.96 30.88
CA PRO A 220 -15.77 4.81 30.43
C PRO A 220 -16.64 5.83 31.20
N SER A 221 -16.98 6.94 30.56
CA SER A 221 -18.06 7.77 31.04
C SER A 221 -19.35 6.98 30.86
N SER A 222 -20.02 6.67 31.95
CA SER A 222 -21.32 5.99 32.04
C SER A 222 -22.49 6.84 31.54
N SER A 223 -22.36 7.50 30.40
CA SER A 223 -23.46 8.18 29.73
C SER A 223 -23.64 7.61 28.33
N HIS A 224 -24.79 6.96 28.13
CA HIS A 224 -25.24 6.53 26.81
C HIS A 224 -25.17 7.73 25.85
N PRO A 225 -24.56 7.62 24.66
CA PRO A 225 -24.59 8.69 23.68
C PRO A 225 -26.04 8.89 23.24
N SER A 226 -26.56 10.10 23.43
CA SER A 226 -27.82 10.51 22.83
C SER A 226 -27.77 10.36 21.32
N PRO A 227 -28.83 9.86 20.64
CA PRO A 227 -28.83 9.57 19.21
C PRO A 227 -28.78 10.82 18.29
N THR A 228 -28.50 12.01 18.82
CA THR A 228 -28.47 13.29 18.10
C THR A 228 -27.10 13.94 17.97
N SER A 229 -26.04 13.31 18.44
CA SER A 229 -24.68 13.78 18.09
C SER A 229 -24.33 13.28 16.68
N LEU A 230 -24.62 14.08 15.66
CA LEU A 230 -23.98 13.99 14.36
C LEU A 230 -22.47 14.16 14.61
N ALA A 231 -21.74 13.05 14.68
CA ALA A 231 -20.29 13.08 14.72
C ALA A 231 -19.84 13.95 13.55
N THR A 232 -19.08 15.00 13.84
CA THR A 232 -18.47 15.83 12.80
C THR A 232 -17.70 14.87 11.89
N PRO A 233 -17.98 14.83 10.57
CA PRO A 233 -17.25 13.93 9.68
C PRO A 233 -15.76 14.26 9.82
N PRO A 234 -14.87 13.26 9.86
CA PRO A 234 -13.43 13.50 9.87
C PRO A 234 -13.14 14.47 8.74
N SER A 235 -12.27 15.47 8.96
CA SER A 235 -12.00 16.58 8.06
C SER A 235 -11.99 16.09 6.60
N SER A 236 -13.12 16.26 5.91
CA SER A 236 -13.30 15.74 4.57
C SER A 236 -12.37 16.51 3.67
N ARG A 237 -11.45 15.80 2.98
CA ARG A 237 -10.68 16.42 1.91
C ARG A 237 -11.64 17.03 0.91
N PRO A 238 -11.37 18.25 0.40
CA PRO A 238 -12.22 18.83 -0.64
C PRO A 238 -12.19 17.90 -1.86
N PHE A 239 -13.34 17.73 -2.51
CA PHE A 239 -13.38 17.08 -3.83
C PHE A 239 -12.80 18.06 -4.86
N GLY A 240 -11.60 17.74 -5.33
CA GLY A 240 -10.78 18.64 -6.13
C GLY A 240 -9.87 19.53 -5.25
N LEU A 241 -8.58 19.26 -5.29
CA LEU A 241 -7.59 20.05 -4.57
C LEU A 241 -7.42 21.43 -5.26
N PRO A 242 -7.47 22.55 -4.51
CA PRO A 242 -7.26 23.88 -5.09
C PRO A 242 -5.88 23.99 -5.74
N ASP A 243 -5.79 24.58 -6.94
CA ASP A 243 -4.51 24.76 -7.64
C ASP A 243 -3.50 25.58 -6.82
N ALA A 244 -3.98 26.57 -6.05
CA ALA A 244 -3.15 27.40 -5.18
C ALA A 244 -2.53 26.64 -3.99
N SER A 245 -3.00 25.42 -3.70
CA SER A 245 -2.43 24.59 -2.63
C SER A 245 -1.19 23.81 -3.06
N PHE A 246 -0.86 23.80 -4.35
CA PHE A 246 0.32 23.15 -4.89
C PHE A 246 1.52 24.11 -4.98
N ALA A 247 2.69 23.63 -4.65
CA ALA A 247 3.94 24.28 -5.07
C ALA A 247 4.08 24.14 -6.59
N LEU A 248 4.51 25.21 -7.25
CA LEU A 248 4.61 25.31 -8.71
C LEU A 248 6.07 25.31 -9.16
N LEU A 249 6.33 24.76 -10.34
CA LEU A 249 7.64 24.85 -10.98
C LEU A 249 7.95 26.33 -11.33
N ASP A 250 8.93 26.91 -10.67
CA ASP A 250 9.34 28.33 -10.82
C ASP A 250 8.17 29.33 -10.73
N GLY A 251 7.14 29.02 -9.94
CA GLY A 251 5.94 29.85 -9.81
C GLY A 251 5.03 29.88 -11.05
N ARG A 252 5.25 29.00 -12.03
CA ARG A 252 4.53 28.99 -13.32
C ARG A 252 3.13 28.38 -13.20
N GLU A 253 2.12 29.20 -13.02
CA GLU A 253 0.71 28.76 -12.90
C GLU A 253 0.17 28.00 -14.12
N LYS A 254 0.78 28.15 -15.30
CA LYS A 254 0.38 27.44 -16.52
C LYS A 254 0.92 26.01 -16.60
N MET A 255 1.81 25.62 -15.67
CA MET A 255 2.45 24.30 -15.64
C MET A 255 1.70 23.28 -14.77
N ILE A 256 0.57 23.66 -14.18
CA ILE A 256 -0.29 22.74 -13.43
C ILE A 256 -1.57 22.44 -14.22
N THR A 257 -2.00 21.20 -14.26
CA THR A 257 -3.33 20.83 -14.76
C THR A 257 -4.40 21.42 -13.83
N LYS A 258 -5.18 22.37 -14.33
CA LYS A 258 -6.19 23.10 -13.55
C LYS A 258 -7.23 22.15 -12.98
N MET A 259 -7.70 22.42 -11.74
CA MET A 259 -8.55 21.51 -10.97
C MET A 259 -9.76 20.97 -11.75
N PRO A 260 -10.58 21.74 -12.48
CA PRO A 260 -11.68 21.17 -13.25
C PRO A 260 -11.23 20.21 -14.34
N ILE A 261 -10.12 20.55 -15.05
CA ILE A 261 -9.54 19.69 -16.08
C ILE A 261 -8.99 18.43 -15.46
N ARG A 262 -8.30 18.54 -14.32
CA ARG A 262 -7.73 17.41 -13.59
C ARG A 262 -8.82 16.39 -13.19
N LEU A 263 -9.94 16.84 -12.63
CA LEU A 263 -11.05 15.97 -12.25
C LEU A 263 -11.70 15.26 -13.45
N LEU A 264 -11.90 15.97 -14.56
CA LEU A 264 -12.41 15.37 -15.80
C LEU A 264 -11.41 14.39 -16.44
N THR A 265 -10.11 14.68 -16.33
CA THR A 265 -9.05 13.74 -16.73
C THR A 265 -9.11 12.45 -15.92
N LEU A 266 -9.26 12.54 -14.59
CA LEU A 266 -9.40 11.36 -13.71
C LEU A 266 -10.66 10.56 -14.05
N GLN A 267 -11.76 11.24 -14.39
CA GLN A 267 -12.98 10.58 -14.84
C GLN A 267 -12.75 9.83 -16.17
N ALA A 268 -12.09 10.46 -17.14
CA ALA A 268 -11.78 9.84 -18.43
C ALA A 268 -10.90 8.59 -18.30
N LEU A 269 -9.99 8.55 -17.29
CA LEU A 269 -9.13 7.41 -16.96
C LEU A 269 -9.89 6.21 -16.35
N ASP A 270 -11.15 6.38 -15.91
CA ASP A 270 -11.99 5.34 -15.27
C ASP A 270 -11.30 4.67 -14.05
N LEU A 271 -10.63 5.47 -13.21
CA LEU A 271 -9.74 5.00 -12.13
C LEU A 271 -10.37 4.07 -11.09
N PRO A 272 -11.68 4.11 -10.78
CA PRO A 272 -12.29 3.14 -9.84
C PRO A 272 -12.09 1.68 -10.24
N ARG A 273 -11.95 1.39 -11.55
CA ARG A 273 -11.79 0.05 -12.10
C ARG A 273 -10.34 -0.32 -12.42
N ARG A 274 -9.40 0.61 -12.19
CA ARG A 274 -7.98 0.44 -12.54
C ARG A 274 -7.17 0.02 -11.32
N ARG A 275 -5.97 -0.52 -11.58
CA ARG A 275 -5.01 -0.94 -10.55
C ARG A 275 -3.70 -0.17 -10.62
N VAL A 276 -3.26 0.17 -11.83
CA VAL A 276 -1.97 0.81 -12.07
C VAL A 276 -2.16 2.01 -13.00
N LEU A 277 -1.87 3.19 -12.47
CA LEU A 277 -1.83 4.44 -13.23
C LEU A 277 -0.38 4.82 -13.53
N TRP A 278 -0.09 5.11 -14.80
CA TRP A 278 1.12 5.83 -15.20
C TRP A 278 0.78 7.28 -15.49
N ASP A 279 1.55 8.21 -14.90
CA ASP A 279 1.46 9.66 -15.15
C ASP A 279 2.74 10.11 -15.83
N ILE A 280 2.70 10.36 -17.13
CA ILE A 280 3.85 10.71 -17.98
C ILE A 280 3.93 12.22 -18.14
N GLY A 281 5.03 12.82 -17.68
CA GLY A 281 5.22 14.28 -17.66
C GLY A 281 4.45 14.92 -16.50
N PHE A 282 4.64 14.43 -15.28
CA PHE A 282 3.85 14.81 -14.10
C PHE A 282 4.04 16.26 -13.64
N CYS A 283 5.16 16.92 -13.91
CA CYS A 283 5.51 18.29 -13.52
C CYS A 283 5.33 18.56 -12.02
N THR A 284 4.16 19.10 -11.61
CA THR A 284 3.82 19.34 -10.19
C THR A 284 3.34 18.09 -9.45
N GLY A 285 3.05 17.00 -10.15
CA GLY A 285 2.43 15.80 -9.62
C GLY A 285 0.94 15.92 -9.30
N SER A 286 0.28 17.00 -9.71
CA SER A 286 -1.11 17.27 -9.28
C SER A 286 -2.10 16.19 -9.70
N VAL A 287 -1.95 15.59 -10.88
CA VAL A 287 -2.82 14.48 -11.35
C VAL A 287 -2.54 13.22 -10.55
N SER A 288 -1.26 12.85 -10.38
CA SER A 288 -0.84 11.72 -9.55
C SER A 288 -1.34 11.82 -8.11
N ILE A 289 -1.22 13.01 -7.49
CA ILE A 289 -1.62 13.26 -6.10
C ILE A 289 -3.14 13.15 -5.95
N GLU A 290 -3.90 13.83 -6.82
CA GLU A 290 -5.36 13.75 -6.79
C GLU A 290 -5.86 12.32 -7.03
N ALA A 291 -5.29 11.62 -8.02
CA ALA A 291 -5.61 10.22 -8.29
C ALA A 291 -5.34 9.33 -7.08
N ARG A 292 -4.18 9.49 -6.43
CA ARG A 292 -3.79 8.70 -5.25
C ARG A 292 -4.72 8.91 -4.07
N LEU A 293 -5.17 10.15 -3.83
CA LEU A 293 -6.04 10.51 -2.73
C LEU A 293 -7.49 10.07 -2.94
N LEU A 294 -8.01 10.18 -4.17
CA LEU A 294 -9.37 9.77 -4.50
C LEU A 294 -9.50 8.25 -4.68
N PHE A 295 -8.44 7.57 -5.12
CA PHE A 295 -8.40 6.15 -5.41
C PHE A 295 -7.23 5.46 -4.71
N PRO A 296 -7.28 5.30 -3.37
CA PRO A 296 -6.14 4.80 -2.57
C PRO A 296 -5.71 3.37 -2.89
N HIS A 297 -6.50 2.61 -3.65
CA HIS A 297 -6.16 1.27 -4.13
C HIS A 297 -5.19 1.29 -5.32
N LEU A 298 -5.02 2.44 -6.00
CA LEU A 298 -4.14 2.55 -7.16
C LEU A 298 -2.66 2.49 -6.77
N ARG A 299 -1.88 1.77 -7.58
CA ARG A 299 -0.44 1.99 -7.68
C ARG A 299 -0.19 3.07 -8.71
N VAL A 300 0.38 4.19 -8.30
CA VAL A 300 0.69 5.34 -9.16
C VAL A 300 2.18 5.36 -9.43
N VAL A 301 2.57 5.35 -10.71
CA VAL A 301 3.95 5.51 -11.18
C VAL A 301 4.02 6.78 -12.02
N ALA A 302 4.81 7.74 -11.58
CA ALA A 302 4.93 9.06 -12.19
C ALA A 302 6.31 9.23 -12.86
N PHE A 303 6.32 9.64 -14.13
CA PHE A 303 7.51 9.80 -14.96
C PHE A 303 7.75 11.25 -15.31
N GLU A 304 8.99 11.73 -15.17
CA GLU A 304 9.35 13.09 -15.56
C GLU A 304 10.83 13.16 -15.94
N ILE A 305 11.13 13.94 -16.96
CA ILE A 305 12.49 14.13 -17.46
C ILE A 305 13.22 15.27 -16.76
N ARG A 306 12.50 16.26 -16.25
CA ARG A 306 13.05 17.46 -15.61
C ARG A 306 13.44 17.18 -14.15
N PRO A 307 14.75 17.26 -13.79
CA PRO A 307 15.20 16.91 -12.44
C PRO A 307 14.56 17.73 -11.32
N GLU A 308 14.27 19.00 -11.57
CA GLU A 308 13.66 19.91 -10.61
C GLU A 308 12.25 19.52 -10.17
N CYS A 309 11.56 18.71 -10.97
CA CYS A 309 10.22 18.22 -10.66
C CYS A 309 10.21 17.09 -9.62
N GLU A 310 11.34 16.41 -9.36
CA GLU A 310 11.42 15.34 -8.37
C GLU A 310 11.15 15.87 -6.95
N ALA A 311 11.88 16.91 -6.54
CA ALA A 311 11.66 17.55 -5.24
C ALA A 311 10.24 18.12 -5.14
N LEU A 312 9.72 18.68 -6.24
CA LEU A 312 8.42 19.31 -6.31
C LEU A 312 7.26 18.32 -6.08
N ILE A 313 7.28 17.18 -6.75
CA ILE A 313 6.22 16.15 -6.53
C ILE A 313 6.28 15.61 -5.10
N HIS A 314 7.46 15.40 -4.53
CA HIS A 314 7.61 14.96 -3.16
C HIS A 314 7.11 15.98 -2.15
N GLU A 315 7.40 17.27 -2.35
CA GLU A 315 6.86 18.36 -1.54
C GLU A 315 5.33 18.39 -1.60
N ASN A 316 4.76 18.38 -2.80
CA ASN A 316 3.32 18.39 -2.99
C ASN A 316 2.63 17.15 -2.41
N ALA A 317 3.23 15.96 -2.59
CA ALA A 317 2.70 14.72 -2.01
C ALA A 317 2.66 14.76 -0.48
N ARG A 318 3.71 15.28 0.17
CA ARG A 318 3.74 15.48 1.64
C ARG A 318 2.69 16.50 2.06
N ARG A 319 2.64 17.66 1.40
CA ARG A 319 1.68 18.76 1.68
C ARG A 319 0.23 18.30 1.65
N HIS A 320 -0.12 17.39 0.74
CA HIS A 320 -1.47 16.87 0.57
C HIS A 320 -1.72 15.51 1.26
N GLY A 321 -0.75 14.93 1.92
CA GLY A 321 -0.88 13.64 2.57
C GLY A 321 -1.14 12.50 1.56
N ALA A 322 -0.36 12.44 0.48
CA ALA A 322 -0.47 11.45 -0.60
C ALA A 322 0.77 10.52 -0.66
N PRO A 323 0.95 9.60 0.31
CA PRO A 323 2.07 8.67 0.28
C PRO A 323 1.92 7.62 -0.82
N GLY A 324 3.05 7.03 -1.24
CA GLY A 324 3.09 5.85 -2.11
C GLY A 324 3.00 6.14 -3.60
N ILE A 325 3.32 7.35 -4.05
CA ILE A 325 3.55 7.65 -5.46
C ILE A 325 4.99 7.24 -5.80
N GLU A 326 5.14 6.34 -6.77
CA GLU A 326 6.45 5.89 -7.27
C GLU A 326 6.94 6.86 -8.33
N VAL A 327 8.04 7.57 -8.06
CA VAL A 327 8.61 8.56 -8.98
C VAL A 327 9.75 7.94 -9.78
N ARG A 328 9.75 8.12 -11.09
CA ARG A 328 10.77 7.67 -12.03
C ARG A 328 11.27 8.86 -12.84
N MET A 329 12.51 9.28 -12.56
CA MET A 329 13.14 10.42 -13.24
C MET A 329 13.93 9.95 -14.46
N GLY A 330 13.76 10.65 -15.59
CA GLY A 330 14.43 10.39 -16.84
C GLY A 330 13.51 10.38 -18.06
N ASP A 331 14.09 10.13 -19.23
CA ASP A 331 13.30 9.99 -20.47
C ASP A 331 12.43 8.72 -20.40
N PHE A 332 11.11 8.90 -20.48
CA PHE A 332 10.14 7.80 -20.41
C PHE A 332 10.44 6.68 -21.42
N CYS A 333 10.83 7.04 -22.65
CA CYS A 333 11.12 6.06 -23.69
C CYS A 333 12.33 5.20 -23.34
N SER A 334 13.33 5.75 -22.69
CA SER A 334 14.50 4.99 -22.20
C SER A 334 14.14 4.13 -21.01
N LEU A 335 13.40 4.68 -20.03
CA LEU A 335 13.01 3.97 -18.80
C LEU A 335 12.13 2.73 -19.05
N CYS A 336 11.28 2.78 -20.08
CA CYS A 336 10.43 1.63 -20.43
C CYS A 336 11.20 0.50 -21.16
N CYS A 337 12.32 0.83 -21.82
CA CYS A 337 13.15 -0.13 -22.54
C CYS A 337 14.21 -0.78 -21.64
N ASP A 338 14.60 -0.12 -20.54
CA ASP A 338 15.68 -0.60 -19.67
C ASP A 338 15.23 -1.79 -18.83
N THR A 339 15.63 -2.97 -19.30
CA THR A 339 15.68 -4.21 -18.50
C THR A 339 16.86 -4.21 -17.53
N VAL A 340 17.53 -3.08 -17.31
CA VAL A 340 18.74 -2.99 -16.49
C VAL A 340 18.40 -3.15 -15.00
N ALA A 341 19.00 -4.15 -14.42
CA ALA A 341 18.79 -4.85 -13.17
C ALA A 341 18.90 -4.03 -11.85
N ALA A 342 18.82 -2.70 -11.87
CA ALA A 342 19.03 -1.87 -10.67
C ALA A 342 17.74 -1.36 -10.01
N GLN A 343 16.59 -1.42 -10.67
CA GLN A 343 15.32 -0.97 -10.11
C GLN A 343 14.25 -2.06 -10.21
N ALA A 344 13.32 -2.07 -9.25
CA ALA A 344 12.19 -3.00 -9.29
C ALA A 344 11.40 -2.84 -10.60
N PRO A 345 10.89 -3.94 -11.19
CA PRO A 345 10.17 -3.91 -12.46
C PRO A 345 8.94 -3.01 -12.36
N ILE A 346 8.76 -2.14 -13.36
CA ILE A 346 7.61 -1.25 -13.44
C ILE A 346 6.37 -2.09 -13.80
N PRO A 347 5.28 -2.03 -13.01
CA PRO A 347 4.10 -2.84 -13.32
C PRO A 347 3.38 -2.32 -14.56
N SER A 348 2.92 -3.23 -15.42
CA SER A 348 2.11 -2.88 -16.60
C SER A 348 0.86 -2.09 -16.21
N PRO A 349 0.63 -0.91 -16.79
CA PRO A 349 -0.50 -0.05 -16.47
C PRO A 349 -1.81 -0.57 -17.08
N ASP A 350 -2.92 -0.16 -16.48
CA ASP A 350 -4.25 -0.26 -17.08
C ASP A 350 -4.91 1.11 -17.25
N ALA A 351 -4.24 2.18 -16.80
CA ALA A 351 -4.53 3.57 -17.12
C ALA A 351 -3.21 4.35 -17.31
N ILE A 352 -3.16 5.21 -18.34
CA ILE A 352 -2.02 6.08 -18.63
C ILE A 352 -2.54 7.50 -18.86
N PHE A 353 -1.96 8.46 -18.16
CA PHE A 353 -2.13 9.88 -18.43
C PHE A 353 -0.85 10.45 -19.06
N ILE A 354 -0.99 11.23 -20.14
CA ILE A 354 0.10 11.95 -20.77
C ILE A 354 -0.11 13.44 -20.51
N GLY A 355 0.61 13.98 -19.52
CA GLY A 355 0.56 15.39 -19.13
C GLY A 355 1.54 16.26 -19.89
N GLY A 356 2.63 15.67 -20.40
CA GLY A 356 3.65 16.34 -21.21
C GLY A 356 4.42 15.35 -22.07
N HIS A 357 4.78 15.73 -23.29
CA HIS A 357 5.43 14.81 -24.24
C HIS A 357 6.75 15.35 -24.84
N GLY A 358 7.11 16.62 -24.60
CA GLY A 358 8.37 17.19 -25.06
C GLY A 358 8.66 17.04 -26.58
N GLY A 359 7.63 16.95 -27.40
CA GLY A 359 7.76 16.73 -28.86
C GLY A 359 7.85 15.25 -29.28
N LYS A 360 7.92 14.29 -28.34
CA LYS A 360 8.09 12.84 -28.60
C LYS A 360 6.78 12.04 -28.50
N LEU A 361 5.62 12.66 -28.81
CA LEU A 361 4.31 12.03 -28.55
C LEU A 361 4.17 10.64 -29.20
N LYS A 362 4.56 10.49 -30.48
CA LYS A 362 4.45 9.19 -31.19
C LYS A 362 5.29 8.10 -30.54
N GLU A 363 6.51 8.42 -30.11
CA GLU A 363 7.40 7.47 -29.43
C GLU A 363 6.81 7.08 -28.07
N ILE A 364 6.34 8.07 -27.29
CA ILE A 364 5.67 7.83 -25.99
C ILE A 364 4.43 6.95 -26.17
N MET A 365 3.57 7.25 -27.15
CA MET A 365 2.35 6.48 -27.43
C MET A 365 2.67 5.03 -27.81
N THR A 366 3.73 4.81 -28.61
CA THR A 366 4.18 3.46 -29.00
C THR A 366 4.58 2.65 -27.78
N GLN A 367 5.45 3.18 -26.95
CA GLN A 367 5.93 2.53 -25.73
C GLN A 367 4.80 2.31 -24.71
N ALA A 368 4.01 3.36 -24.47
CA ALA A 368 2.87 3.31 -23.56
C ALA A 368 1.85 2.24 -23.99
N THR A 369 1.52 2.17 -25.29
CA THR A 369 0.59 1.17 -25.82
C THR A 369 1.16 -0.25 -25.72
N ALA A 370 2.46 -0.43 -25.93
CA ALA A 370 3.11 -1.74 -25.76
C ALA A 370 2.95 -2.24 -24.31
N ALA A 371 3.20 -1.38 -23.30
CA ALA A 371 3.09 -1.71 -21.89
C ALA A 371 1.66 -1.81 -21.36
N LEU A 372 0.71 -1.10 -22.00
CA LEU A 372 -0.70 -1.01 -21.57
C LEU A 372 -1.39 -2.37 -21.66
N ARG A 373 -2.11 -2.74 -20.61
CA ARG A 373 -2.93 -3.96 -20.60
C ARG A 373 -4.08 -3.90 -21.61
N PRO A 374 -4.52 -5.03 -22.16
CA PRO A 374 -5.77 -5.08 -22.95
C PRO A 374 -6.95 -4.48 -22.17
N GLY A 375 -7.78 -3.67 -22.83
CA GLY A 375 -8.87 -2.92 -22.18
C GLY A 375 -8.41 -1.70 -21.37
N GLY A 376 -7.11 -1.42 -21.33
CA GLY A 376 -6.55 -0.23 -20.68
C GLY A 376 -6.79 1.04 -21.49
N VAL A 377 -6.67 2.19 -20.83
CA VAL A 377 -6.95 3.51 -21.43
C VAL A 377 -5.71 4.42 -21.40
N ILE A 378 -5.60 5.26 -22.44
CA ILE A 378 -4.65 6.38 -22.51
C ILE A 378 -5.46 7.66 -22.58
N VAL A 379 -5.14 8.63 -21.73
CA VAL A 379 -5.76 9.96 -21.72
C VAL A 379 -4.67 11.02 -21.85
N MET A 380 -4.91 12.03 -22.68
CA MET A 380 -4.02 13.17 -22.85
C MET A 380 -4.82 14.47 -22.84
N ASN A 381 -4.26 15.51 -22.25
CA ASN A 381 -4.79 16.87 -22.34
C ASN A 381 -4.05 17.64 -23.41
N SER A 382 -4.79 18.13 -24.42
CA SER A 382 -4.25 18.96 -25.52
C SER A 382 -4.77 20.39 -25.41
N VAL A 383 -3.86 21.35 -25.36
CA VAL A 383 -4.22 22.77 -25.42
C VAL A 383 -4.45 23.16 -26.88
N THR A 384 -5.63 23.69 -27.18
CA THR A 384 -5.96 24.14 -28.53
C THR A 384 -5.41 25.56 -28.72
N SER A 385 -4.41 25.73 -29.59
CA SER A 385 -3.93 27.07 -29.97
C SER A 385 -4.98 27.83 -30.77
N PRO A 386 -5.12 29.17 -30.59
CA PRO A 386 -5.94 29.99 -31.46
C PRO A 386 -5.54 29.83 -32.93
N VAL A 387 -6.50 30.00 -33.82
CA VAL A 387 -6.33 29.80 -35.28
C VAL A 387 -5.18 30.63 -35.89
N VAL A 388 -4.80 31.74 -35.25
CA VAL A 388 -3.74 32.65 -35.72
C VAL A 388 -2.36 31.99 -35.73
N ASP A 389 -2.06 31.11 -34.78
CA ASP A 389 -0.74 30.43 -34.72
C ASP A 389 -0.62 29.30 -35.76
N ARG A 390 -1.74 28.77 -36.27
CA ARG A 390 -1.74 27.68 -37.28
C ARG A 390 -1.30 28.12 -38.68
N LEU A 391 -1.33 29.42 -38.96
CA LEU A 391 -0.94 29.95 -40.27
C LEU A 391 0.59 30.12 -40.41
N THR A 392 1.31 30.12 -39.31
CA THR A 392 2.77 30.34 -39.30
C THR A 392 3.59 29.13 -38.86
N ASP A 393 3.00 28.22 -38.11
CA ASP A 393 3.67 26.99 -37.66
C ASP A 393 3.05 25.75 -38.35
N HIS A 394 3.80 25.15 -39.28
CA HIS A 394 3.39 23.96 -40.03
C HIS A 394 3.53 22.67 -39.22
N ARG A 395 3.87 22.73 -37.92
CA ARG A 395 3.96 21.55 -37.08
C ARG A 395 2.56 21.05 -36.70
N PRO A 396 2.31 19.71 -36.77
CA PRO A 396 1.03 19.14 -36.36
C PRO A 396 0.78 19.41 -34.88
N GLY A 397 -0.44 19.79 -34.51
CA GLY A 397 -0.85 19.98 -33.14
C GLY A 397 -0.88 18.66 -32.38
N SER A 398 -0.79 18.72 -31.04
CA SER A 398 -0.78 17.51 -30.18
C SER A 398 -2.02 16.62 -30.38
N HIS A 399 -3.20 17.19 -30.68
CA HIS A 399 -4.40 16.43 -31.01
C HIS A 399 -4.21 15.59 -32.27
N GLN A 400 -3.76 16.20 -33.35
CA GLN A 400 -3.51 15.50 -34.62
C GLN A 400 -2.48 14.39 -34.47
N LEU A 401 -1.39 14.63 -33.71
CA LEU A 401 -0.37 13.60 -33.43
C LEU A 401 -0.93 12.45 -32.62
N PHE A 402 -1.85 12.72 -31.69
CA PHE A 402 -2.53 11.71 -30.91
C PHE A 402 -3.42 10.82 -31.80
N ASP A 403 -4.21 11.44 -32.70
CA ASP A 403 -5.10 10.74 -33.61
C ASP A 403 -4.31 9.82 -34.57
N GLU A 404 -3.23 10.37 -35.17
CA GLU A 404 -2.33 9.61 -36.05
C GLU A 404 -1.74 8.39 -35.30
N ALA A 405 -1.23 8.60 -34.07
CA ALA A 405 -0.67 7.53 -33.27
C ALA A 405 -1.72 6.48 -32.90
N CYS A 406 -2.94 6.88 -32.54
CA CYS A 406 -4.02 5.94 -32.26
C CYS A 406 -4.38 5.08 -33.48
N ALA A 407 -4.44 5.67 -34.67
CA ALA A 407 -4.72 4.95 -35.90
C ALA A 407 -3.61 3.94 -36.22
N GLU A 408 -2.33 4.36 -36.12
CA GLU A 408 -1.17 3.51 -36.35
C GLU A 408 -1.09 2.32 -35.36
N LEU A 409 -1.47 2.55 -34.10
CA LEU A 409 -1.39 1.56 -33.00
C LEU A 409 -2.68 0.74 -32.81
N GLY A 410 -3.71 0.99 -33.61
CA GLY A 410 -4.99 0.28 -33.54
C GLY A 410 -5.77 0.54 -32.24
N LEU A 411 -5.64 1.73 -31.65
CA LEU A 411 -6.38 2.13 -30.46
C LEU A 411 -7.78 2.64 -30.84
N ARG A 412 -8.78 2.32 -30.02
CA ARG A 412 -10.14 2.85 -30.20
C ARG A 412 -10.26 4.20 -29.51
N GLN A 413 -10.46 5.25 -30.28
CA GLN A 413 -10.67 6.61 -29.78
C GLN A 413 -12.12 6.87 -29.37
N GLU A 414 -12.31 7.75 -28.39
CA GLU A 414 -13.58 8.36 -28.04
C GLU A 414 -13.61 9.81 -28.51
N PRO A 415 -14.81 10.43 -28.76
CA PRO A 415 -14.90 11.84 -29.07
C PRO A 415 -14.22 12.70 -28.00
N PRO A 416 -13.43 13.73 -28.39
CA PRO A 416 -12.74 14.58 -27.43
C PRO A 416 -13.72 15.41 -26.60
N LEU A 417 -13.43 15.54 -25.29
CA LEU A 417 -14.15 16.45 -24.42
C LEU A 417 -13.45 17.82 -24.45
N ARG A 418 -14.12 18.82 -25.02
CA ARG A 418 -13.58 20.18 -25.11
C ARG A 418 -14.08 21.05 -23.97
N ILE A 419 -13.17 21.74 -23.29
CA ILE A 419 -13.45 22.54 -22.11
C ILE A 419 -12.82 23.93 -22.29
N GLN A 420 -13.60 24.97 -21.97
CA GLN A 420 -13.18 26.35 -21.88
C GLN A 420 -13.23 26.82 -20.43
N LEU A 421 -12.11 27.25 -19.88
CA LEU A 421 -12.03 27.82 -18.52
C LEU A 421 -11.68 29.31 -18.63
N GLY A 422 -12.67 30.19 -18.47
CA GLY A 422 -12.47 31.63 -18.56
C GLY A 422 -11.71 32.04 -19.83
N ASP A 423 -10.65 32.83 -19.65
CA ASP A 423 -9.81 33.34 -20.74
C ASP A 423 -8.66 32.42 -21.13
N TYR A 424 -8.53 31.21 -20.52
CA TYR A 424 -7.53 30.24 -20.93
C TYR A 424 -7.86 29.65 -22.30
N ASN A 425 -6.84 29.20 -23.03
CA ASN A 425 -7.06 28.44 -24.26
C ASN A 425 -7.91 27.20 -24.00
N PRO A 426 -8.82 26.83 -24.90
CA PRO A 426 -9.59 25.61 -24.77
C PRO A 426 -8.69 24.40 -24.63
N ILE A 427 -9.10 23.47 -23.77
CA ILE A 427 -8.39 22.19 -23.54
C ILE A 427 -9.30 21.07 -24.06
N GLU A 428 -8.71 20.13 -24.76
CA GLU A 428 -9.36 18.91 -25.23
C GLU A 428 -8.79 17.74 -24.44
N ILE A 429 -9.65 16.99 -23.78
CA ILE A 429 -9.31 15.72 -23.15
C ILE A 429 -9.52 14.62 -24.19
N LEU A 430 -8.42 14.03 -24.63
CA LEU A 430 -8.36 12.97 -25.62
C LEU A 430 -8.28 11.63 -24.91
N LYS A 431 -9.07 10.65 -25.38
CA LYS A 431 -9.12 9.31 -24.77
C LYS A 431 -9.05 8.23 -25.83
N ALA A 432 -8.20 7.24 -25.60
CA ALA A 432 -8.11 6.05 -26.43
C ALA A 432 -8.04 4.78 -25.57
N THR A 433 -8.61 3.70 -26.06
CA THR A 433 -8.68 2.40 -25.36
C THR A 433 -7.96 1.33 -26.19
N LYS A 434 -7.12 0.51 -25.55
CA LYS A 434 -6.51 -0.66 -26.19
C LYS A 434 -7.55 -1.79 -26.29
N PRO A 435 -7.86 -2.29 -27.48
CA PRO A 435 -8.85 -3.36 -27.65
C PRO A 435 -8.48 -4.60 -26.83
N VAL A 436 -9.50 -5.30 -26.32
CA VAL A 436 -9.36 -6.65 -25.78
C VAL A 436 -9.35 -7.58 -27.00
N LYS A 437 -8.24 -8.25 -27.24
CA LYS A 437 -8.15 -9.26 -28.30
C LYS A 437 -8.91 -10.51 -27.91
#